data_9076489a689803b86dbcf4fd9d7f2c53
#
_entry.id   9076489a689803b86dbcf4fd9d7f2c53
#
_cell.length_a   1.000
_cell.length_b   1.000
_cell.length_c   1.000
_cell.angle_alpha   90.00
_cell.angle_beta   90.00
_cell.angle_gamma   90.00
#
_symmetry.space_group_name_H-M   'P 1'
#
loop_
_entity.id
_entity.type
_entity.pdbx_description
1 polymer ?
#
loop_
_entity_poly.entity_id
_entity_poly.type
_entity_poly.pdbx_seq_one_letter_code
_entity_poly.pdbx_strand_id
1 'polypeptide(L)'
;LTLMSALALAVVYGLGGVLAIGGHLAAGAIVSLALLLTRLYAPLTALVNARVEIASALVSFERVFEVLDLVPLIAERPGALPVPAGGVSVEFDHVRFGYPSADKVSLASLEEVATLDDRGGEQVLQGISFTAAPGQMVALVGSSGAGKSTIASLLARLYDVDSGAVRLSGIDVRDLTAASLRQTIGLVTQDGHLFHESIRSNLQLPAPGATDGELWEALRRARLAEVVGEMPDGLDTVVGERGYRLSGGQRQRLTIARLLLGNSRVVILDEATASLDSASEVTVQQALSEALIGRTSIVIAHRLSTVRAADQILVVEAGRIIERGTHDQLLARGGRYAELYETQFGIGDPAAA
;
A
#
# COMPACT_ATOMS: atom_id res chain seq x y z
N LEU A 1 34.59 35.01 -11.23
CA LEU A 1 34.22 36.10 -12.14
C LEU A 1 34.23 37.45 -11.44
N THR A 2 33.65 37.63 -10.27
CA THR A 2 33.66 38.88 -9.50
C THR A 2 35.04 39.43 -9.20
N LEU A 3 35.98 38.56 -8.81
CA LEU A 3 37.39 38.96 -8.59
C LEU A 3 38.05 39.43 -9.89
N MET A 4 37.82 38.73 -10.99
CA MET A 4 38.36 39.11 -12.30
C MET A 4 37.81 40.44 -12.79
N SER A 5 36.51 40.71 -12.60
CA SER A 5 35.92 41.99 -12.96
C SER A 5 36.46 43.16 -12.11
N ALA A 6 36.68 42.92 -10.83
CA ALA A 6 37.27 43.94 -9.92
C ALA A 6 38.74 44.24 -10.31
N LEU A 7 39.53 43.21 -10.61
CA LEU A 7 40.90 43.38 -11.10
C LEU A 7 40.95 44.11 -12.43
N ALA A 8 40.08 43.76 -13.38
CA ALA A 8 40.02 44.43 -14.67
C ALA A 8 39.63 45.91 -14.54
N LEU A 9 38.68 46.25 -13.68
CA LEU A 9 38.30 47.61 -13.35
C LEU A 9 39.47 48.37 -12.66
N ALA A 10 40.18 47.73 -11.74
CA ALA A 10 41.34 48.32 -11.09
C ALA A 10 42.47 48.66 -12.10
N VAL A 11 42.69 47.77 -13.07
CA VAL A 11 43.66 48.02 -14.19
C VAL A 11 43.17 49.16 -15.06
N VAL A 12 41.90 49.22 -15.46
CA VAL A 12 41.33 50.28 -16.30
C VAL A 12 41.45 51.65 -15.61
N TYR A 13 41.14 51.73 -14.32
CA TYR A 13 41.24 53.00 -13.59
C TYR A 13 42.72 53.34 -13.27
N GLY A 14 43.54 52.40 -12.89
CA GLY A 14 44.92 52.61 -12.52
C GLY A 14 45.78 53.00 -13.73
N LEU A 15 45.81 52.16 -14.75
CA LEU A 15 46.57 52.38 -15.98
C LEU A 15 45.99 53.53 -16.80
N GLY A 16 44.67 53.59 -16.94
CA GLY A 16 43.94 54.66 -17.61
C GLY A 16 44.17 56.00 -16.95
N GLY A 17 44.16 56.06 -15.60
CA GLY A 17 44.46 57.27 -14.84
C GLY A 17 45.91 57.80 -15.13
N VAL A 18 46.91 56.93 -15.13
CA VAL A 18 48.30 57.30 -15.45
C VAL A 18 48.42 57.86 -16.87
N LEU A 19 47.78 57.23 -17.87
CA LEU A 19 47.75 57.63 -19.26
C LEU A 19 47.01 58.96 -19.45
N ALA A 20 45.99 59.22 -18.68
CA ALA A 20 45.23 60.47 -18.72
C ALA A 20 46.07 61.66 -18.19
N ILE A 21 46.80 61.46 -17.08
CA ILE A 21 47.71 62.46 -16.52
C ILE A 21 48.80 62.77 -17.50
N GLY A 22 49.30 61.77 -18.27
CA GLY A 22 50.29 61.96 -19.32
C GLY A 22 49.73 62.59 -20.61
N GLY A 23 48.44 62.93 -20.68
CA GLY A 23 47.80 63.52 -21.83
C GLY A 23 47.53 62.60 -23.00
N HIS A 24 47.73 61.28 -22.83
CA HIS A 24 47.57 60.28 -23.88
C HIS A 24 46.14 59.72 -23.97
N LEU A 25 45.29 59.92 -22.97
CA LEU A 25 43.92 59.44 -22.95
C LEU A 25 42.97 60.47 -22.37
N ALA A 26 41.78 60.66 -22.99
CA ALA A 26 40.74 61.51 -22.41
C ALA A 26 40.07 60.85 -21.21
N ALA A 27 39.80 61.57 -20.15
CA ALA A 27 39.12 61.06 -18.93
C ALA A 27 37.77 60.39 -19.26
N GLY A 28 37.01 60.90 -20.27
CA GLY A 28 35.78 60.31 -20.74
C GLY A 28 35.94 58.91 -21.35
N ALA A 29 37.11 58.61 -21.94
CA ALA A 29 37.37 57.29 -22.51
C ALA A 29 37.56 56.22 -21.42
N ILE A 30 38.17 56.59 -20.27
CA ILE A 30 38.34 55.68 -19.11
C ILE A 30 36.98 55.32 -18.55
N VAL A 31 36.09 56.32 -18.36
CA VAL A 31 34.72 56.10 -17.86
C VAL A 31 33.92 55.21 -18.80
N SER A 32 34.00 55.49 -20.11
CA SER A 32 33.34 54.66 -21.14
C SER A 32 33.84 53.24 -21.14
N LEU A 33 35.14 53.01 -21.04
CA LEU A 33 35.77 51.69 -21.02
C LEU A 33 35.35 50.92 -19.77
N ALA A 34 35.34 51.59 -18.58
CA ALA A 34 34.86 50.97 -17.33
C ALA A 34 33.38 50.58 -17.40
N LEU A 35 32.54 51.43 -17.98
CA LEU A 35 31.10 51.16 -18.20
C LEU A 35 30.92 49.97 -19.16
N LEU A 36 31.63 49.93 -20.25
CA LEU A 36 31.54 48.85 -21.23
C LEU A 36 32.00 47.51 -20.62
N LEU A 37 33.11 47.54 -19.82
CA LEU A 37 33.62 46.36 -19.12
C LEU A 37 32.58 45.85 -18.13
N THR A 38 31.96 46.73 -17.31
CA THR A 38 30.93 46.35 -16.34
C THR A 38 29.71 45.73 -17.06
N ARG A 39 29.31 46.28 -18.18
CA ARG A 39 28.20 45.73 -18.98
C ARG A 39 28.52 44.41 -19.66
N LEU A 40 29.80 44.13 -19.99
CA LEU A 40 30.24 42.87 -20.59
C LEU A 40 30.23 41.72 -19.56
N TYR A 41 30.55 41.99 -18.28
CA TYR A 41 30.61 40.95 -17.27
C TYR A 41 29.25 40.38 -16.90
N ALA A 42 28.18 41.18 -16.98
CA ALA A 42 26.82 40.70 -16.65
C ALA A 42 26.37 39.54 -17.56
N PRO A 43 26.41 39.64 -18.89
CA PRO A 43 26.04 38.54 -19.79
C PRO A 43 27.00 37.36 -19.72
N LEU A 44 28.31 37.57 -19.45
CA LEU A 44 29.25 36.50 -19.25
C LEU A 44 28.91 35.67 -18.00
N THR A 45 28.56 36.34 -16.91
CA THR A 45 28.13 35.68 -15.68
C THR A 45 26.83 34.92 -15.91
N ALA A 46 25.86 35.51 -16.62
CA ALA A 46 24.62 34.84 -16.96
C ALA A 46 24.88 33.57 -17.83
N LEU A 47 25.81 33.64 -18.79
CA LEU A 47 26.15 32.48 -19.62
C LEU A 47 26.77 31.32 -18.83
N VAL A 48 27.63 31.65 -17.85
CA VAL A 48 28.23 30.63 -16.96
C VAL A 48 27.19 30.02 -16.04
N ASN A 49 26.29 30.84 -15.50
CA ASN A 49 25.20 30.36 -14.62
C ASN A 49 24.17 29.53 -15.40
N ALA A 50 23.87 29.91 -16.65
CA ALA A 50 22.95 29.15 -17.51
C ALA A 50 23.40 27.69 -17.67
N ARG A 51 24.70 27.40 -17.73
CA ARG A 51 25.21 26.03 -17.80
C ARG A 51 24.85 25.24 -16.53
N VAL A 52 24.95 25.85 -15.37
CA VAL A 52 24.62 25.19 -14.08
C VAL A 52 23.11 25.01 -13.98
N GLU A 53 22.32 26.00 -14.38
CA GLU A 53 20.86 25.92 -14.38
C GLU A 53 20.34 24.83 -15.33
N ILE A 54 20.91 24.74 -16.55
CA ILE A 54 20.59 23.67 -17.51
C ILE A 54 20.94 22.30 -16.92
N ALA A 55 22.12 22.14 -16.34
CA ALA A 55 22.54 20.87 -15.74
C ALA A 55 21.61 20.47 -14.58
N SER A 56 21.22 21.41 -13.73
CA SER A 56 20.27 21.17 -12.64
C SER A 56 18.88 20.81 -13.16
N ALA A 57 18.42 21.49 -14.21
CA ALA A 57 17.13 21.18 -14.85
C ALA A 57 17.15 19.77 -15.47
N LEU A 58 18.23 19.38 -16.16
CA LEU A 58 18.37 18.04 -16.74
C LEU A 58 18.28 16.94 -15.68
N VAL A 59 18.96 17.10 -14.53
CA VAL A 59 18.85 16.14 -13.41
C VAL A 59 17.42 16.06 -12.89
N SER A 60 16.70 17.18 -12.80
CA SER A 60 15.30 17.18 -12.38
C SER A 60 14.40 16.46 -13.39
N PHE A 61 14.63 16.65 -14.69
CA PHE A 61 13.92 15.92 -15.75
C PHE A 61 14.24 14.42 -15.73
N GLU A 62 15.50 14.05 -15.52
CA GLU A 62 15.94 12.65 -15.41
C GLU A 62 15.15 11.92 -14.31
N ARG A 63 15.00 12.54 -13.13
CA ARG A 63 14.16 12.00 -12.03
C ARG A 63 12.69 11.82 -12.42
N VAL A 64 12.13 12.77 -13.15
CA VAL A 64 10.74 12.67 -13.63
C VAL A 64 10.59 11.55 -14.64
N PHE A 65 11.51 11.44 -15.61
CA PHE A 65 11.46 10.38 -16.62
C PHE A 65 11.73 9.01 -16.03
N GLU A 66 12.61 8.89 -15.04
CA GLU A 66 12.83 7.63 -14.31
C GLU A 66 11.50 7.07 -13.73
N VAL A 67 10.64 7.95 -13.19
CA VAL A 67 9.31 7.54 -12.70
C VAL A 67 8.34 7.24 -13.84
N LEU A 68 8.33 8.06 -14.90
CA LEU A 68 7.42 7.89 -16.05
C LEU A 68 7.74 6.65 -16.89
N ASP A 69 9.01 6.32 -17.02
CA ASP A 69 9.49 5.16 -17.79
C ASP A 69 9.48 3.86 -16.97
N LEU A 70 9.11 3.94 -15.68
CA LEU A 70 9.03 2.76 -14.81
C LEU A 70 8.00 1.77 -15.36
N VAL A 71 8.46 0.59 -15.69
CA VAL A 71 7.59 -0.50 -16.11
C VAL A 71 6.91 -1.11 -14.87
N PRO A 72 5.57 -1.06 -14.76
CA PRO A 72 4.87 -1.69 -13.65
C PRO A 72 5.23 -3.18 -13.52
N LEU A 73 5.56 -3.63 -12.31
CA LEU A 73 5.85 -5.04 -12.04
C LEU A 73 4.68 -5.97 -12.37
N ILE A 74 3.45 -5.43 -12.27
CA ILE A 74 2.23 -6.15 -12.57
C ILE A 74 1.50 -5.41 -13.67
N ALA A 75 1.42 -6.03 -14.84
CA ALA A 75 0.69 -5.53 -16.00
C ALA A 75 -0.46 -6.47 -16.36
N GLU A 76 -1.53 -5.91 -16.90
CA GLU A 76 -2.62 -6.70 -17.46
C GLU A 76 -2.18 -7.35 -18.77
N ARG A 77 -2.42 -8.65 -18.91
CA ARG A 77 -2.07 -9.40 -20.12
C ARG A 77 -3.03 -9.07 -21.26
N PRO A 78 -2.55 -9.01 -22.51
CA PRO A 78 -3.44 -8.90 -23.66
C PRO A 78 -4.45 -10.05 -23.69
N GLY A 79 -5.74 -9.73 -23.82
CA GLY A 79 -6.82 -10.72 -23.82
C GLY A 79 -7.27 -11.18 -22.42
N ALA A 80 -6.91 -10.48 -21.36
CA ALA A 80 -7.38 -10.77 -20.02
C ALA A 80 -8.92 -10.78 -19.94
N LEU A 81 -9.46 -11.74 -19.19
CA LEU A 81 -10.89 -12.00 -19.06
C LEU A 81 -11.45 -11.41 -17.76
N PRO A 82 -12.74 -11.07 -17.72
CA PRO A 82 -13.37 -10.75 -16.43
C PRO A 82 -13.54 -12.02 -15.59
N VAL A 83 -13.56 -11.86 -14.26
CA VAL A 83 -13.89 -12.96 -13.34
C VAL A 83 -15.31 -13.45 -13.64
N PRO A 84 -15.54 -14.77 -13.82
CA PRO A 84 -16.87 -15.32 -14.08
C PRO A 84 -17.90 -14.91 -13.04
N ALA A 85 -19.17 -14.75 -13.47
CA ALA A 85 -20.28 -14.45 -12.56
C ALA A 85 -20.58 -15.64 -11.63
N GLY A 86 -21.23 -15.34 -10.48
CA GLY A 86 -21.62 -16.36 -9.50
C GLY A 86 -20.61 -16.53 -8.36
N GLY A 87 -20.68 -17.64 -7.65
CA GLY A 87 -19.77 -17.97 -6.56
C GLY A 87 -18.34 -18.17 -7.07
N VAL A 88 -17.35 -17.66 -6.35
CA VAL A 88 -15.95 -17.71 -6.78
C VAL A 88 -15.16 -18.67 -5.87
N SER A 89 -14.55 -19.68 -6.47
CA SER A 89 -13.55 -20.52 -5.79
C SER A 89 -12.17 -19.86 -5.85
N VAL A 90 -11.36 -20.13 -4.84
CA VAL A 90 -9.96 -19.72 -4.78
C VAL A 90 -9.09 -20.96 -4.77
N GLU A 91 -8.07 -21.01 -5.63
CA GLU A 91 -7.13 -22.10 -5.70
C GLU A 91 -5.68 -21.58 -5.73
N PHE A 92 -4.84 -22.15 -4.89
CA PHE A 92 -3.39 -22.03 -4.94
C PHE A 92 -2.83 -23.38 -5.39
N ASP A 93 -2.05 -23.37 -6.47
CA ASP A 93 -1.50 -24.58 -7.09
C ASP A 93 0.02 -24.49 -7.12
N HIS A 94 0.68 -25.19 -6.18
CA HIS A 94 2.14 -25.28 -6.03
C HIS A 94 2.86 -23.91 -6.06
N VAL A 95 2.26 -22.90 -5.42
CA VAL A 95 2.73 -21.53 -5.45
C VAL A 95 4.05 -21.37 -4.72
N ARG A 96 5.04 -20.82 -5.42
CA ARG A 96 6.32 -20.36 -4.85
C ARG A 96 6.44 -18.87 -5.10
N PHE A 97 7.01 -18.17 -4.13
CA PHE A 97 7.15 -16.73 -4.20
C PHE A 97 8.24 -16.21 -3.25
N GLY A 98 9.04 -15.26 -3.74
CA GLY A 98 9.93 -14.41 -2.98
C GLY A 98 9.67 -12.94 -3.35
N TYR A 99 9.84 -12.03 -2.39
CA TYR A 99 9.70 -10.61 -2.69
C TYR A 99 10.82 -10.18 -3.64
N PRO A 100 10.51 -9.32 -4.63
CA PRO A 100 11.53 -8.83 -5.54
C PRO A 100 12.65 -8.13 -4.76
N SER A 101 13.88 -8.32 -5.23
CA SER A 101 15.04 -7.64 -4.65
C SER A 101 14.96 -6.13 -4.85
N ALA A 102 15.58 -5.38 -3.95
CA ALA A 102 15.52 -3.93 -3.94
C ALA A 102 15.98 -3.30 -5.27
N ASP A 103 16.97 -3.88 -5.94
CA ASP A 103 17.47 -3.45 -7.25
C ASP A 103 16.41 -3.48 -8.37
N LYS A 104 15.34 -4.26 -8.22
CA LYS A 104 14.23 -4.33 -9.19
C LYS A 104 13.07 -3.37 -8.90
N VAL A 105 13.00 -2.82 -7.69
CA VAL A 105 11.86 -2.02 -7.20
C VAL A 105 12.30 -0.63 -6.78
N SER A 106 13.60 -0.40 -6.55
CA SER A 106 14.11 0.88 -6.08
C SER A 106 14.25 1.89 -7.21
N LEU A 107 13.95 3.14 -6.90
CA LEU A 107 14.21 4.30 -7.74
C LEU A 107 15.42 5.01 -7.16
N ALA A 108 16.60 4.76 -7.73
CA ALA A 108 17.88 5.24 -7.21
C ALA A 108 17.90 6.76 -6.94
N SER A 109 17.13 7.55 -7.71
CA SER A 109 17.04 9.00 -7.56
C SER A 109 16.15 9.47 -6.41
N LEU A 110 15.26 8.61 -5.88
CA LEU A 110 14.30 8.94 -4.82
C LEU A 110 14.66 8.34 -3.46
N GLU A 111 15.62 7.42 -3.42
CA GLU A 111 16.00 6.64 -2.22
C GLU A 111 17.27 7.15 -1.54
N GLU A 112 17.48 8.46 -1.46
CA GLU A 112 18.64 9.06 -0.78
C GLU A 112 18.77 8.65 0.71
N VAL A 113 17.79 7.99 1.32
CA VAL A 113 17.71 7.72 2.77
C VAL A 113 17.31 6.27 3.10
N ALA A 114 16.89 5.46 2.15
CA ALA A 114 16.44 4.09 2.44
C ALA A 114 17.63 3.13 2.45
N THR A 115 17.94 2.57 3.61
CA THR A 115 18.70 1.32 3.68
C THR A 115 17.88 0.24 2.96
N LEU A 116 18.35 -0.19 1.80
CA LEU A 116 17.74 -1.27 1.04
C LEU A 116 17.62 -2.50 1.97
N ASP A 117 16.40 -3.04 2.10
CA ASP A 117 16.19 -4.27 2.87
C ASP A 117 16.80 -5.43 2.06
N ASP A 118 17.93 -5.98 2.51
CA ASP A 118 18.67 -7.07 1.87
C ASP A 118 17.91 -8.41 1.83
N ARG A 119 16.69 -8.48 2.40
CA ARG A 119 15.83 -9.67 2.37
C ARG A 119 15.12 -9.91 1.04
N GLY A 120 15.34 -9.07 0.04
CA GLY A 120 14.87 -9.28 -1.33
C GLY A 120 15.48 -10.55 -1.94
N GLY A 121 14.63 -11.43 -2.50
CA GLY A 121 15.04 -12.67 -3.16
C GLY A 121 14.95 -13.94 -2.30
N GLU A 122 14.74 -13.85 -0.98
CA GLU A 122 14.45 -15.02 -0.16
C GLU A 122 13.06 -15.59 -0.50
N GLN A 123 12.99 -16.92 -0.63
CA GLN A 123 11.75 -17.62 -0.94
C GLN A 123 10.85 -17.65 0.30
N VAL A 124 9.77 -16.87 0.30
CA VAL A 124 8.80 -16.77 1.40
C VAL A 124 7.76 -17.90 1.33
N LEU A 125 7.32 -18.29 0.13
CA LEU A 125 6.38 -19.41 -0.07
C LEU A 125 7.05 -20.54 -0.86
N GLN A 126 6.86 -21.77 -0.39
CA GLN A 126 7.59 -22.96 -0.86
C GLN A 126 6.64 -24.06 -1.34
N GLY A 127 5.77 -23.75 -2.32
CA GLY A 127 4.86 -24.76 -2.91
C GLY A 127 3.54 -24.84 -2.14
N ILE A 128 2.92 -23.72 -1.86
CA ILE A 128 1.59 -23.62 -1.22
C ILE A 128 0.53 -24.17 -2.19
N SER A 129 -0.29 -25.12 -1.71
CA SER A 129 -1.42 -25.69 -2.47
C SER A 129 -2.63 -25.88 -1.57
N PHE A 130 -3.73 -25.22 -1.91
CA PHE A 130 -5.03 -25.38 -1.26
C PHE A 130 -6.15 -24.87 -2.16
N THR A 131 -7.39 -25.23 -1.82
CA THR A 131 -8.60 -24.75 -2.50
C THR A 131 -9.62 -24.30 -1.46
N ALA A 132 -10.27 -23.17 -1.71
CA ALA A 132 -11.47 -22.71 -1.02
C ALA A 132 -12.65 -22.76 -1.99
N ALA A 133 -13.67 -23.54 -1.67
CA ALA A 133 -14.90 -23.62 -2.44
C ALA A 133 -15.69 -22.31 -2.36
N PRO A 134 -16.61 -22.02 -3.31
CA PRO A 134 -17.48 -20.86 -3.21
C PRO A 134 -18.23 -20.81 -1.88
N GLY A 135 -18.15 -19.68 -1.18
CA GLY A 135 -18.76 -19.46 0.13
C GLY A 135 -18.00 -20.07 1.32
N GLN A 136 -16.90 -20.75 1.11
CA GLN A 136 -16.09 -21.37 2.16
C GLN A 136 -15.19 -20.36 2.84
N MET A 137 -15.05 -20.47 4.16
CA MET A 137 -14.08 -19.73 4.98
C MET A 137 -12.83 -20.58 5.25
N VAL A 138 -11.67 -20.09 4.80
CA VAL A 138 -10.37 -20.70 5.07
C VAL A 138 -9.58 -19.81 6.03
N ALA A 139 -9.19 -20.34 7.20
CA ALA A 139 -8.36 -19.63 8.15
C ALA A 139 -6.88 -20.01 7.98
N LEU A 140 -6.02 -19.00 7.90
CA LEU A 140 -4.57 -19.14 7.90
C LEU A 140 -4.04 -18.91 9.33
N VAL A 141 -3.40 -19.92 9.91
CA VAL A 141 -2.83 -19.88 11.25
C VAL A 141 -1.35 -20.19 11.18
N GLY A 142 -0.54 -19.60 12.06
CA GLY A 142 0.92 -19.84 12.09
C GLY A 142 1.68 -18.69 12.73
N SER A 143 2.96 -18.86 12.96
CA SER A 143 3.84 -17.84 13.54
C SER A 143 3.94 -16.56 12.68
N SER A 144 4.41 -15.46 13.28
CA SER A 144 4.74 -14.26 12.51
C SER A 144 5.85 -14.59 11.50
N GLY A 145 5.75 -14.05 10.29
CA GLY A 145 6.71 -14.32 9.22
C GLY A 145 6.49 -15.65 8.48
N ALA A 146 5.50 -16.48 8.82
CA ALA A 146 5.24 -17.76 8.16
C ALA A 146 4.80 -17.67 6.70
N GLY A 147 4.45 -16.47 6.19
CA GLY A 147 3.99 -16.24 4.82
C GLY A 147 2.47 -16.03 4.67
N LYS A 148 1.71 -15.88 5.76
CA LYS A 148 0.24 -15.70 5.72
C LYS A 148 -0.19 -14.44 4.95
N SER A 149 0.39 -13.28 5.27
CA SER A 149 0.09 -12.01 4.58
C SER A 149 0.57 -12.02 3.13
N THR A 150 1.61 -12.81 2.82
CA THR A 150 2.07 -13.02 1.43
C THR A 150 1.03 -13.78 0.62
N ILE A 151 0.37 -14.83 1.19
CA ILE A 151 -0.74 -15.53 0.53
C ILE A 151 -1.88 -14.54 0.22
N ALA A 152 -2.24 -13.67 1.18
CA ALA A 152 -3.25 -12.63 0.99
C ALA A 152 -2.88 -11.66 -0.15
N SER A 153 -1.62 -11.21 -0.18
CA SER A 153 -1.11 -10.28 -1.22
C SER A 153 -1.10 -10.90 -2.62
N LEU A 154 -0.76 -12.17 -2.75
CA LEU A 154 -0.80 -12.89 -4.02
C LEU A 154 -2.23 -13.12 -4.51
N LEU A 155 -3.17 -13.42 -3.62
CA LEU A 155 -4.58 -13.56 -3.97
C LEU A 155 -5.15 -12.22 -4.49
N ALA A 156 -4.79 -11.11 -3.84
CA ALA A 156 -5.16 -9.76 -4.28
C ALA A 156 -4.40 -9.31 -5.55
N ARG A 157 -3.47 -10.13 -6.05
CA ARG A 157 -2.56 -9.81 -7.16
C ARG A 157 -1.83 -8.49 -6.93
N LEU A 158 -1.32 -8.27 -5.72
CA LEU A 158 -0.36 -7.20 -5.43
C LEU A 158 1.06 -7.59 -5.89
N TYR A 159 1.28 -8.88 -6.10
CA TYR A 159 2.46 -9.49 -6.70
C TYR A 159 2.04 -10.66 -7.57
N ASP A 160 2.81 -11.00 -8.59
CA ASP A 160 2.68 -12.23 -9.37
C ASP A 160 3.59 -13.33 -8.77
N VAL A 161 3.18 -14.58 -8.90
CA VAL A 161 3.92 -15.74 -8.36
C VAL A 161 5.17 -16.06 -9.19
N ASP A 162 6.25 -16.53 -8.56
CA ASP A 162 7.46 -16.99 -9.26
C ASP A 162 7.22 -18.29 -10.01
N SER A 163 6.47 -19.21 -9.38
CA SER A 163 6.04 -20.46 -10.02
C SER A 163 4.73 -20.96 -9.41
N GLY A 164 4.03 -21.82 -10.12
CA GLY A 164 2.68 -22.24 -9.79
C GLY A 164 1.63 -21.23 -10.28
N ALA A 165 0.44 -21.31 -9.73
CA ALA A 165 -0.68 -20.46 -10.12
C ALA A 165 -1.62 -20.15 -8.95
N VAL A 166 -2.17 -18.93 -8.93
CA VAL A 166 -3.33 -18.57 -8.13
C VAL A 166 -4.52 -18.42 -9.07
N ARG A 167 -5.62 -19.14 -8.80
CA ARG A 167 -6.80 -19.13 -9.69
C ARG A 167 -8.04 -18.67 -8.96
N LEU A 168 -8.88 -17.94 -9.67
CA LEU A 168 -10.26 -17.64 -9.29
C LEU A 168 -11.22 -18.34 -10.25
N SER A 169 -12.07 -19.20 -9.73
CA SER A 169 -12.99 -20.02 -10.55
C SER A 169 -12.27 -20.75 -11.71
N GLY A 170 -11.08 -21.27 -11.45
CA GLY A 170 -10.25 -22.01 -12.42
C GLY A 170 -9.40 -21.16 -13.35
N ILE A 171 -9.55 -19.83 -13.39
CA ILE A 171 -8.77 -18.93 -14.24
C ILE A 171 -7.63 -18.32 -13.41
N ASP A 172 -6.40 -18.34 -13.95
CA ASP A 172 -5.25 -17.71 -13.32
C ASP A 172 -5.47 -16.21 -13.15
N VAL A 173 -5.16 -15.67 -11.97
CA VAL A 173 -5.33 -14.24 -11.69
C VAL A 173 -4.54 -13.34 -12.66
N ARG A 174 -3.48 -13.86 -13.28
CA ARG A 174 -2.68 -13.16 -14.29
C ARG A 174 -3.41 -12.98 -15.61
N ASP A 175 -4.40 -13.84 -15.90
CA ASP A 175 -5.23 -13.81 -17.10
C ASP A 175 -6.58 -13.12 -16.87
N LEU A 176 -6.78 -12.53 -15.68
CA LEU A 176 -7.97 -11.76 -15.33
C LEU A 176 -7.70 -10.25 -15.42
N THR A 177 -8.74 -9.49 -15.80
CA THR A 177 -8.63 -8.02 -15.84
C THR A 177 -8.50 -7.44 -14.43
N ALA A 178 -7.63 -6.44 -14.27
CA ALA A 178 -7.40 -5.76 -12.99
C ALA A 178 -8.70 -5.12 -12.44
N ALA A 179 -9.56 -4.63 -13.33
CA ALA A 179 -10.85 -4.06 -12.95
C ALA A 179 -11.77 -5.12 -12.32
N SER A 180 -11.90 -6.32 -12.94
CA SER A 180 -12.76 -7.38 -12.40
C SER A 180 -12.18 -8.00 -11.12
N LEU A 181 -10.85 -8.09 -10.98
CA LEU A 181 -10.21 -8.52 -9.74
C LEU A 181 -10.55 -7.59 -8.58
N ARG A 182 -10.38 -6.26 -8.78
CA ARG A 182 -10.73 -5.25 -7.75
C ARG A 182 -12.21 -5.25 -7.36
N GLN A 183 -13.11 -5.54 -8.29
CA GLN A 183 -14.54 -5.69 -7.99
C GLN A 183 -14.85 -7.00 -7.27
N THR A 184 -14.08 -8.06 -7.54
CA THR A 184 -14.34 -9.40 -7.00
C THR A 184 -13.73 -9.58 -5.61
N ILE A 185 -12.55 -9.01 -5.35
CA ILE A 185 -11.78 -9.22 -4.12
C ILE A 185 -11.91 -7.99 -3.23
N GLY A 186 -12.43 -8.19 -2.02
CA GLY A 186 -12.41 -7.20 -0.94
C GLY A 186 -11.30 -7.51 0.05
N LEU A 187 -10.46 -6.52 0.33
CA LEU A 187 -9.36 -6.64 1.28
C LEU A 187 -9.64 -5.76 2.51
N VAL A 188 -9.62 -6.36 3.67
CA VAL A 188 -9.64 -5.67 4.97
C VAL A 188 -8.30 -5.93 5.64
N THR A 189 -7.50 -4.87 5.72
CA THR A 189 -6.17 -4.90 6.36
C THR A 189 -6.27 -4.58 7.84
N GLN A 190 -5.25 -4.99 8.60
CA GLN A 190 -5.10 -4.75 10.02
C GLN A 190 -5.35 -3.29 10.43
N ASP A 191 -4.75 -2.34 9.73
CA ASP A 191 -4.78 -0.92 10.11
C ASP A 191 -6.01 -0.14 9.61
N GLY A 192 -6.88 -0.76 8.81
CA GLY A 192 -8.12 -0.13 8.33
C GLY A 192 -7.90 1.28 7.79
N HIS A 193 -7.05 1.44 6.76
CA HIS A 193 -6.67 2.76 6.24
C HIS A 193 -7.87 3.60 5.81
N LEU A 194 -7.97 4.81 6.35
CA LEU A 194 -8.96 5.83 5.97
C LEU A 194 -8.24 7.05 5.38
N PHE A 195 -8.82 7.58 4.31
CA PHE A 195 -8.33 8.81 3.70
C PHE A 195 -8.81 10.02 4.50
N HIS A 196 -8.03 11.11 4.47
CA HIS A 196 -8.39 12.39 5.10
C HIS A 196 -9.52 13.08 4.33
N GLU A 197 -10.66 12.44 4.34
CA GLU A 197 -11.87 12.82 3.61
C GLU A 197 -13.10 12.61 4.51
N SER A 198 -14.29 12.92 4.00
CA SER A 198 -15.53 12.63 4.72
C SER A 198 -15.78 11.11 4.82
N ILE A 199 -16.65 10.71 5.75
CA ILE A 199 -17.15 9.33 5.86
C ILE A 199 -17.79 8.91 4.54
N ARG A 200 -18.57 9.78 3.91
CA ARG A 200 -19.17 9.58 2.58
C ARG A 200 -18.12 9.22 1.54
N SER A 201 -17.11 10.09 1.34
CA SER A 201 -16.05 9.86 0.35
C SER A 201 -15.31 8.57 0.62
N ASN A 202 -15.03 8.27 1.88
CA ASN A 202 -14.40 7.02 2.28
C ASN A 202 -15.26 5.79 1.96
N LEU A 203 -16.56 5.84 2.14
CA LEU A 203 -17.49 4.74 1.84
C LEU A 203 -17.68 4.56 0.33
N GLN A 204 -17.68 5.64 -0.44
CA GLN A 204 -17.89 5.60 -1.89
C GLN A 204 -16.68 5.09 -2.69
N LEU A 205 -15.50 4.89 -2.07
CA LEU A 205 -14.32 4.37 -2.77
C LEU A 205 -14.59 3.07 -3.55
N PRO A 206 -15.22 2.03 -2.98
CA PRO A 206 -15.56 0.81 -3.72
C PRO A 206 -16.81 0.95 -4.59
N ALA A 207 -17.66 1.93 -4.34
CA ALA A 207 -18.95 2.13 -5.02
C ALA A 207 -19.22 3.63 -5.21
N PRO A 208 -18.59 4.30 -6.20
CA PRO A 208 -18.70 5.76 -6.38
C PRO A 208 -20.12 6.28 -6.64
N GLY A 209 -21.01 5.41 -7.13
CA GLY A 209 -22.42 5.73 -7.39
C GLY A 209 -23.38 5.38 -6.25
N ALA A 210 -22.88 4.96 -5.08
CA ALA A 210 -23.73 4.57 -3.97
C ALA A 210 -24.57 5.75 -3.45
N THR A 211 -25.86 5.52 -3.28
CA THR A 211 -26.82 6.47 -2.73
C THR A 211 -26.68 6.58 -1.21
N ASP A 212 -27.18 7.67 -0.63
CA ASP A 212 -27.18 7.85 0.83
C ASP A 212 -27.86 6.69 1.56
N GLY A 213 -28.94 6.15 1.00
CA GLY A 213 -29.63 5.00 1.56
C GLY A 213 -28.75 3.76 1.65
N GLU A 214 -27.95 3.48 0.60
CA GLU A 214 -26.99 2.38 0.57
C GLU A 214 -25.84 2.61 1.54
N LEU A 215 -25.35 3.85 1.66
CA LEU A 215 -24.30 4.21 2.63
C LEU A 215 -24.76 3.98 4.06
N TRP A 216 -25.98 4.44 4.41
CA TRP A 216 -26.57 4.23 5.73
C TRP A 216 -26.87 2.75 6.02
N GLU A 217 -27.29 1.97 5.00
CA GLU A 217 -27.48 0.53 5.14
C GLU A 217 -26.17 -0.18 5.45
N ALA A 218 -25.10 0.16 4.73
CA ALA A 218 -23.78 -0.41 4.99
C ALA A 218 -23.25 -0.05 6.39
N LEU A 219 -23.46 1.19 6.84
CA LEU A 219 -23.12 1.62 8.20
C LEU A 219 -23.95 0.86 9.25
N ARG A 220 -25.23 0.60 9.00
CA ARG A 220 -26.11 -0.17 9.91
C ARG A 220 -25.62 -1.60 10.05
N ARG A 221 -25.32 -2.27 8.95
CA ARG A 221 -24.76 -3.62 8.93
C ARG A 221 -23.38 -3.69 9.60
N ALA A 222 -22.56 -2.65 9.44
CA ALA A 222 -21.29 -2.50 10.14
C ALA A 222 -21.43 -2.03 11.61
N ARG A 223 -22.65 -1.89 12.14
CA ARG A 223 -22.93 -1.43 13.52
C ARG A 223 -22.31 -0.05 13.84
N LEU A 224 -22.28 0.86 12.85
CA LEU A 224 -21.69 2.20 12.97
C LEU A 224 -22.69 3.33 12.72
N ALA A 225 -23.91 3.04 12.29
CA ALA A 225 -24.91 4.05 11.90
C ALA A 225 -25.27 5.02 13.04
N GLU A 226 -25.47 4.52 14.26
CA GLU A 226 -25.78 5.35 15.43
C GLU A 226 -24.66 6.36 15.71
N VAL A 227 -23.41 5.88 15.74
CA VAL A 227 -22.23 6.72 15.98
C VAL A 227 -22.10 7.82 14.94
N VAL A 228 -22.30 7.49 13.65
CA VAL A 228 -22.25 8.48 12.55
C VAL A 228 -23.43 9.42 12.61
N GLY A 229 -24.62 8.95 13.00
CA GLY A 229 -25.82 9.76 13.15
C GLY A 229 -25.73 10.80 14.28
N GLU A 230 -24.94 10.53 15.32
CA GLU A 230 -24.69 11.47 16.43
C GLU A 230 -23.61 12.51 16.08
N MET A 231 -22.85 12.34 14.99
CA MET A 231 -21.88 13.33 14.55
C MET A 231 -22.55 14.56 13.94
N PRO A 232 -22.05 15.77 14.22
CA PRO A 232 -22.70 17.02 13.75
C PRO A 232 -22.92 17.05 12.23
N ASP A 233 -21.97 16.54 11.44
CA ASP A 233 -22.02 16.55 9.98
C ASP A 233 -22.42 15.17 9.39
N GLY A 234 -22.76 14.18 10.23
CA GLY A 234 -23.19 12.85 9.79
C GLY A 234 -22.20 12.21 8.80
N LEU A 235 -22.71 11.84 7.60
CA LEU A 235 -21.87 11.26 6.52
C LEU A 235 -20.78 12.21 6.02
N ASP A 236 -20.95 13.52 6.16
CA ASP A 236 -19.99 14.52 5.66
C ASP A 236 -18.93 14.88 6.70
N THR A 237 -18.94 14.22 7.86
CA THR A 237 -17.90 14.34 8.88
C THR A 237 -16.56 13.89 8.34
N VAL A 238 -15.53 14.77 8.40
CA VAL A 238 -14.15 14.47 8.00
C VAL A 238 -13.46 13.66 9.08
N VAL A 239 -12.97 12.47 8.71
CA VAL A 239 -12.39 11.51 9.67
C VAL A 239 -10.99 11.88 10.17
N GLY A 240 -10.33 12.89 9.57
CA GLY A 240 -8.97 13.30 9.91
C GLY A 240 -7.89 12.39 9.27
N GLU A 241 -6.62 12.75 9.49
CA GLU A 241 -5.51 11.93 8.97
C GLU A 241 -5.60 10.50 9.52
N ARG A 242 -5.57 9.52 8.63
CA ARG A 242 -5.70 8.08 8.96
C ARG A 242 -6.89 7.75 9.87
N GLY A 243 -7.92 8.61 9.90
CA GLY A 243 -9.12 8.41 10.74
C GLY A 243 -8.88 8.58 12.24
N TYR A 244 -7.90 9.37 12.66
CA TYR A 244 -7.55 9.53 14.09
C TYR A 244 -8.72 10.06 14.96
N ARG A 245 -9.73 10.69 14.35
CA ARG A 245 -10.94 11.15 15.05
C ARG A 245 -11.91 10.02 15.43
N LEU A 246 -11.67 8.82 14.87
CA LEU A 246 -12.44 7.62 15.17
C LEU A 246 -11.66 6.71 16.12
N SER A 247 -12.35 6.00 17.01
CA SER A 247 -11.73 4.94 17.79
C SER A 247 -11.24 3.79 16.89
N GLY A 248 -10.35 2.93 17.37
CA GLY A 248 -9.87 1.77 16.62
C GLY A 248 -11.02 0.89 16.08
N GLY A 249 -11.99 0.60 16.93
CA GLY A 249 -13.19 -0.19 16.56
C GLY A 249 -14.10 0.53 15.57
N GLN A 250 -14.21 1.86 15.64
CA GLN A 250 -14.97 2.65 14.68
C GLN A 250 -14.30 2.65 13.31
N ARG A 251 -12.98 2.83 13.26
CA ARG A 251 -12.20 2.73 12.00
C ARG A 251 -12.39 1.37 11.33
N GLN A 252 -12.27 0.30 12.10
CA GLN A 252 -12.42 -1.06 11.58
C GLN A 252 -13.84 -1.30 11.07
N ARG A 253 -14.88 -0.88 11.79
CA ARG A 253 -16.27 -0.97 11.32
C ARG A 253 -16.53 -0.15 10.06
N LEU A 254 -15.90 1.01 9.91
CA LEU A 254 -16.00 1.79 8.67
C LEU A 254 -15.34 1.05 7.49
N THR A 255 -14.23 0.37 7.70
CA THR A 255 -13.62 -0.49 6.67
C THR A 255 -14.51 -1.68 6.32
N ILE A 256 -15.21 -2.27 7.29
CA ILE A 256 -16.20 -3.32 7.05
C ILE A 256 -17.39 -2.77 6.25
N ALA A 257 -17.86 -1.55 6.55
CA ALA A 257 -18.92 -0.91 5.76
C ALA A 257 -18.49 -0.71 4.29
N ARG A 258 -17.23 -0.33 4.03
CA ARG A 258 -16.67 -0.32 2.66
C ARG A 258 -16.73 -1.69 1.99
N LEU A 259 -16.34 -2.75 2.69
CA LEU A 259 -16.39 -4.11 2.17
C LEU A 259 -17.82 -4.51 1.80
N LEU A 260 -18.81 -4.14 2.62
CA LEU A 260 -20.22 -4.42 2.37
C LEU A 260 -20.74 -3.70 1.12
N LEU A 261 -20.35 -2.44 0.92
CA LEU A 261 -20.69 -1.64 -0.27
C LEU A 261 -20.06 -2.17 -1.56
N GLY A 262 -18.82 -2.62 -1.49
CA GLY A 262 -18.09 -3.13 -2.65
C GLY A 262 -18.63 -4.43 -3.24
N ASN A 263 -19.59 -5.08 -2.55
CA ASN A 263 -20.20 -6.34 -2.99
C ASN A 263 -19.22 -7.41 -3.48
N SER A 264 -18.03 -7.46 -2.84
CA SER A 264 -16.96 -8.40 -3.17
C SER A 264 -17.40 -9.84 -2.94
N ARG A 265 -17.08 -10.75 -3.84
CA ARG A 265 -17.41 -12.20 -3.77
C ARG A 265 -16.35 -13.02 -3.06
N VAL A 266 -15.12 -12.52 -3.05
CA VAL A 266 -13.97 -13.05 -2.31
C VAL A 266 -13.54 -12.01 -1.28
N VAL A 267 -13.32 -12.40 -0.05
CA VAL A 267 -12.90 -11.51 1.03
C VAL A 267 -11.59 -12.01 1.62
N ILE A 268 -10.66 -11.10 1.74
CA ILE A 268 -9.40 -11.31 2.43
C ILE A 268 -9.44 -10.48 3.71
N LEU A 269 -9.30 -11.13 4.86
CA LEU A 269 -9.19 -10.47 6.14
C LEU A 269 -7.81 -10.67 6.73
N ASP A 270 -7.10 -9.59 6.99
CA ASP A 270 -5.91 -9.60 7.84
C ASP A 270 -6.33 -9.07 9.22
N GLU A 271 -6.64 -10.00 10.14
CA GLU A 271 -7.27 -9.72 11.41
C GLU A 271 -6.25 -9.37 12.47
N ALA A 272 -5.95 -8.10 12.65
CA ALA A 272 -5.26 -7.63 13.83
C ALA A 272 -6.11 -6.63 14.61
N THR A 273 -6.70 -7.14 15.65
CA THR A 273 -7.56 -6.39 16.56
C THR A 273 -6.92 -6.22 17.94
N ALA A 274 -5.61 -6.30 18.00
CA ALA A 274 -4.82 -6.32 19.25
C ALA A 274 -4.96 -5.08 20.15
N SER A 275 -5.73 -4.05 19.72
CA SER A 275 -5.87 -2.78 20.45
C SER A 275 -7.32 -2.33 20.69
N LEU A 276 -8.30 -3.26 20.61
CA LEU A 276 -9.70 -2.94 20.87
C LEU A 276 -10.11 -3.28 22.30
N ASP A 277 -10.95 -2.43 22.90
CA ASP A 277 -11.67 -2.77 24.12
C ASP A 277 -12.69 -3.89 23.87
N SER A 278 -13.00 -4.68 24.89
CA SER A 278 -13.85 -5.89 24.78
C SER A 278 -15.24 -5.61 24.19
N ALA A 279 -15.84 -4.45 24.44
CA ALA A 279 -17.16 -4.10 23.91
C ALA A 279 -17.10 -3.78 22.41
N SER A 280 -16.10 -3.03 21.99
CA SER A 280 -15.85 -2.75 20.57
C SER A 280 -15.51 -4.03 19.80
N GLU A 281 -14.81 -4.96 20.43
CA GLU A 281 -14.44 -6.24 19.87
C GLU A 281 -15.66 -7.08 19.46
N VAL A 282 -16.61 -7.28 20.36
CA VAL A 282 -17.85 -8.03 20.08
C VAL A 282 -18.60 -7.42 18.89
N THR A 283 -18.70 -6.09 18.86
CA THR A 283 -19.41 -5.37 17.80
C THR A 283 -18.72 -5.52 16.43
N VAL A 284 -17.39 -5.45 16.41
CA VAL A 284 -16.59 -5.67 15.19
C VAL A 284 -16.74 -7.10 14.69
N GLN A 285 -16.70 -8.11 15.60
CA GLN A 285 -16.89 -9.51 15.23
C GLN A 285 -18.26 -9.79 14.62
N GLN A 286 -19.32 -9.20 15.17
CA GLN A 286 -20.66 -9.32 14.60
C GLN A 286 -20.73 -8.72 13.18
N ALA A 287 -20.15 -7.53 12.99
CA ALA A 287 -20.10 -6.89 11.67
C ALA A 287 -19.28 -7.71 10.66
N LEU A 288 -18.15 -8.29 11.07
CA LEU A 288 -17.34 -9.18 10.24
C LEU A 288 -18.10 -10.46 9.86
N SER A 289 -18.74 -11.12 10.83
CA SER A 289 -19.52 -12.33 10.56
C SER A 289 -20.61 -12.07 9.53
N GLU A 290 -21.30 -10.94 9.63
CA GLU A 290 -22.32 -10.54 8.65
C GLU A 290 -21.69 -10.25 7.27
N ALA A 291 -20.53 -9.61 7.23
CA ALA A 291 -19.85 -9.29 5.98
C ALA A 291 -19.31 -10.53 5.24
N LEU A 292 -19.11 -11.65 5.92
CA LEU A 292 -18.59 -12.88 5.32
C LEU A 292 -19.67 -13.83 4.79
N ILE A 293 -20.94 -13.64 5.16
CA ILE A 293 -22.05 -14.52 4.76
C ILE A 293 -22.11 -14.64 3.23
N GLY A 294 -22.07 -15.89 2.73
CA GLY A 294 -22.19 -16.22 1.31
C GLY A 294 -20.97 -15.84 0.45
N ARG A 295 -19.88 -15.39 1.05
CA ARG A 295 -18.64 -15.01 0.37
C ARG A 295 -17.55 -16.03 0.63
N THR A 296 -16.70 -16.27 -0.37
CA THR A 296 -15.48 -17.06 -0.15
C THR A 296 -14.47 -16.20 0.61
N SER A 297 -13.93 -16.69 1.72
CA SER A 297 -13.09 -15.88 2.56
C SER A 297 -11.78 -16.56 2.95
N ILE A 298 -10.69 -15.80 2.86
CA ILE A 298 -9.36 -16.18 3.35
C ILE A 298 -9.04 -15.26 4.52
N VAL A 299 -8.91 -15.82 5.71
CA VAL A 299 -8.77 -15.05 6.95
C VAL A 299 -7.42 -15.38 7.60
N ILE A 300 -6.57 -14.39 7.80
CA ILE A 300 -5.40 -14.50 8.66
C ILE A 300 -5.89 -14.35 10.10
N ALA A 301 -6.08 -15.48 10.75
CA ALA A 301 -6.77 -15.51 12.03
C ALA A 301 -5.81 -15.35 13.21
N HIS A 302 -6.09 -14.35 14.02
CA HIS A 302 -5.44 -14.09 15.30
C HIS A 302 -6.41 -14.28 16.49
N ARG A 303 -7.67 -14.66 16.20
CA ARG A 303 -8.72 -14.86 17.22
C ARG A 303 -9.28 -16.26 17.17
N LEU A 304 -9.50 -16.81 18.34
CA LEU A 304 -10.07 -18.15 18.50
C LEU A 304 -11.48 -18.27 17.87
N SER A 305 -12.32 -17.26 18.05
CA SER A 305 -13.68 -17.25 17.47
C SER A 305 -13.69 -17.40 15.96
N THR A 306 -12.80 -16.70 15.26
CA THR A 306 -12.64 -16.77 13.80
C THR A 306 -12.08 -18.12 13.35
N VAL A 307 -11.07 -18.64 14.07
CA VAL A 307 -10.48 -19.95 13.78
C VAL A 307 -11.51 -21.08 13.94
N ARG A 308 -12.33 -21.04 15.01
CA ARG A 308 -13.38 -22.06 15.26
C ARG A 308 -14.51 -22.01 14.23
N ALA A 309 -14.82 -20.85 13.69
CA ALA A 309 -15.87 -20.68 12.70
C ALA A 309 -15.42 -21.06 11.26
N ALA A 310 -14.13 -21.29 11.04
CA ALA A 310 -13.61 -21.61 9.71
C ALA A 310 -13.98 -23.04 9.27
N ASP A 311 -14.39 -23.18 8.01
CA ASP A 311 -14.67 -24.49 7.38
C ASP A 311 -13.37 -25.30 7.20
N GLN A 312 -12.25 -24.59 7.02
CA GLN A 312 -10.92 -25.19 6.88
C GLN A 312 -9.88 -24.30 7.55
N ILE A 313 -8.98 -24.89 8.28
CA ILE A 313 -7.81 -24.25 8.86
C ILE A 313 -6.56 -24.77 8.16
N LEU A 314 -5.68 -23.86 7.76
CA LEU A 314 -4.37 -24.16 7.17
C LEU A 314 -3.30 -23.65 8.15
N VAL A 315 -2.48 -24.56 8.67
CA VAL A 315 -1.33 -24.19 9.48
C VAL A 315 -0.14 -23.94 8.57
N VAL A 316 0.33 -22.69 8.57
CA VAL A 316 1.44 -22.24 7.73
C VAL A 316 2.69 -22.09 8.58
N GLU A 317 3.76 -22.74 8.19
CA GLU A 317 5.08 -22.64 8.82
C GLU A 317 6.18 -22.63 7.76
N ALA A 318 7.12 -21.69 7.86
CA ALA A 318 8.23 -21.51 6.92
C ALA A 318 7.81 -21.59 5.44
N GLY A 319 6.72 -20.90 5.09
CA GLY A 319 6.22 -20.84 3.72
C GLY A 319 5.54 -22.12 3.21
N ARG A 320 5.18 -23.06 4.07
CA ARG A 320 4.51 -24.34 3.70
C ARG A 320 3.25 -24.55 4.54
N ILE A 321 2.27 -25.26 3.95
CA ILE A 321 1.13 -25.77 4.72
C ILE A 321 1.55 -27.11 5.33
N ILE A 322 1.65 -27.14 6.66
CA ILE A 322 2.09 -28.34 7.40
C ILE A 322 0.90 -29.16 7.92
N GLU A 323 -0.22 -28.50 8.23
CA GLU A 323 -1.45 -29.15 8.66
C GLU A 323 -2.66 -28.51 8.00
N ARG A 324 -3.71 -29.32 7.79
CA ARG A 324 -5.03 -28.87 7.33
C ARG A 324 -6.15 -29.68 7.96
N GLY A 325 -7.26 -29.03 8.29
CA GLY A 325 -8.44 -29.67 8.86
C GLY A 325 -9.40 -28.65 9.47
N THR A 326 -10.42 -29.12 10.17
CA THR A 326 -11.26 -28.29 11.05
C THR A 326 -10.61 -28.11 12.41
N HIS A 327 -11.13 -27.22 13.23
CA HIS A 327 -10.67 -26.98 14.60
C HIS A 327 -10.56 -28.28 15.41
N ASP A 328 -11.65 -29.04 15.47
CA ASP A 328 -11.71 -30.29 16.25
C ASP A 328 -10.77 -31.38 15.72
N GLN A 329 -10.65 -31.49 14.39
CA GLN A 329 -9.73 -32.45 13.77
C GLN A 329 -8.28 -32.14 14.08
N LEU A 330 -7.88 -30.87 14.06
CA LEU A 330 -6.52 -30.45 14.29
C LEU A 330 -6.14 -30.53 15.78
N LEU A 331 -7.06 -30.22 16.69
CA LEU A 331 -6.86 -30.43 18.12
C LEU A 331 -6.71 -31.90 18.46
N ALA A 332 -7.57 -32.77 17.90
CA ALA A 332 -7.50 -34.22 18.14
C ALA A 332 -6.19 -34.84 17.64
N ARG A 333 -5.52 -34.25 16.65
CA ARG A 333 -4.21 -34.70 16.14
C ARG A 333 -3.06 -34.39 17.11
N GLY A 334 -3.21 -33.39 18.00
CA GLY A 334 -2.15 -32.97 18.93
C GLY A 334 -0.87 -32.46 18.23
N GLY A 335 -1.00 -31.90 17.01
CA GLY A 335 0.12 -31.42 16.22
C GLY A 335 0.43 -29.94 16.46
N ARG A 336 1.07 -29.32 15.45
CA ARG A 336 1.48 -27.89 15.54
C ARG A 336 0.33 -26.94 15.81
N TYR A 337 -0.86 -27.24 15.27
CA TYR A 337 -2.06 -26.46 15.57
C TYR A 337 -2.41 -26.46 17.06
N ALA A 338 -2.35 -27.62 17.72
CA ALA A 338 -2.65 -27.73 19.15
C ALA A 338 -1.65 -26.94 20.00
N GLU A 339 -0.36 -26.98 19.67
CA GLU A 339 0.67 -26.17 20.33
C GLU A 339 0.41 -24.65 20.17
N LEU A 340 0.06 -24.21 18.94
CA LEU A 340 -0.29 -22.82 18.67
C LEU A 340 -1.56 -22.41 19.42
N TYR A 341 -2.54 -23.29 19.49
CA TYR A 341 -3.77 -23.08 20.23
C TYR A 341 -3.50 -22.87 21.73
N GLU A 342 -2.73 -23.75 22.35
CA GLU A 342 -2.36 -23.61 23.75
C GLU A 342 -1.56 -22.32 24.04
N THR A 343 -0.62 -21.97 23.13
CA THR A 343 0.24 -20.81 23.34
C THR A 343 -0.48 -19.49 23.10
N GLN A 344 -1.36 -19.41 22.11
CA GLN A 344 -2.02 -18.15 21.71
C GLN A 344 -3.38 -17.96 22.38
N PHE A 345 -4.08 -19.03 22.69
CA PHE A 345 -5.47 -19.00 23.15
C PHE A 345 -5.71 -19.70 24.49
N GLY A 346 -4.79 -20.58 24.96
CA GLY A 346 -4.97 -21.40 26.13
C GLY A 346 -4.87 -20.65 27.47
N ILE A 347 -4.38 -19.41 27.49
CA ILE A 347 -4.20 -18.63 28.75
C ILE A 347 -5.48 -17.84 29.11
N GLY A 348 -6.52 -17.87 28.29
CA GLY A 348 -7.69 -16.99 28.43
C GLY A 348 -9.07 -17.65 28.49
N ASP A 349 -9.20 -18.97 28.50
CA ASP A 349 -10.51 -19.63 28.55
C ASP A 349 -10.83 -20.14 29.99
N PRO A 350 -11.64 -19.39 30.78
CA PRO A 350 -12.08 -19.86 32.12
C PRO A 350 -13.12 -21.00 32.07
N ALA A 351 -13.48 -21.51 30.87
CA ALA A 351 -14.46 -22.60 30.70
C ALA A 351 -13.83 -23.99 30.56
N ALA A 352 -12.50 -24.12 30.72
CA ALA A 352 -11.76 -25.38 30.64
C ALA A 352 -11.30 -25.91 32.04
N ALA A 353 -11.89 -25.40 33.15
CA ALA A 353 -11.68 -25.91 34.51
C ALA A 353 -12.98 -26.46 35.11
#